data_addba95f2a55a0864d6afff5c0374514
#
_entry.id   addba95f2a55a0864d6afff5c0374514
#
_cell.length_a   1.000
_cell.length_b   1.000
_cell.length_c   1.000
_cell.angle_alpha   90.00
_cell.angle_beta   90.00
_cell.angle_gamma   90.00
#
_symmetry.space_group_name_H-M   'P 1'
#
loop_
_entity.id
_entity.type
_entity.pdbx_description
1 polymer ?
#
loop_
_entity_poly.entity_id
_entity_poly.type
_entity_poly.pdbx_seq_one_letter_code
_entity_poly.pdbx_strand_id
1 'polypeptide(L)'
;MVEPAAQKKPKIHDKGIEQGAAKLTPARIETVIRQFLKNETGARLKAYLETCVHCGLCSEACHFYLSNDNDPTFAPAAKVKQTLGEIFKHKGRVSPAFIEKACEIAHTECNLCRRCAMYCPFGIDVA
;
A
#
# COMPACT_ATOMS: atom_id res chain seq x y z
N MET A 1 -12.10 30.78 1.95
CA MET A 1 -11.71 29.38 1.73
C MET A 1 -10.46 29.15 2.56
N VAL A 2 -10.57 28.35 3.65
CA VAL A 2 -9.42 28.03 4.50
C VAL A 2 -8.80 26.77 3.90
N GLU A 3 -7.58 26.89 3.37
CA GLU A 3 -6.80 25.70 2.95
C GLU A 3 -6.61 24.78 4.17
N PRO A 4 -6.94 23.48 4.07
CA PRO A 4 -6.65 22.55 5.14
C PRO A 4 -5.14 22.48 5.33
N ALA A 5 -4.65 22.87 6.49
CA ALA A 5 -3.25 22.75 6.86
C ALA A 5 -2.83 21.30 6.69
N ALA A 6 -1.85 21.04 5.83
CA ALA A 6 -1.26 19.72 5.66
C ALA A 6 -0.77 19.24 7.03
N GLN A 7 -1.51 18.32 7.64
CA GLN A 7 -1.14 17.73 8.92
C GLN A 7 0.15 16.95 8.68
N LYS A 8 1.25 17.48 9.21
CA LYS A 8 2.55 16.82 9.19
C LYS A 8 2.42 15.56 10.05
N LYS A 9 2.28 14.40 9.39
CA LYS A 9 2.20 13.11 10.09
C LYS A 9 3.40 12.97 11.05
N PRO A 10 3.19 12.52 12.30
CA PRO A 10 4.29 12.32 13.23
C PRO A 10 5.26 11.28 12.65
N LYS A 11 6.54 11.60 12.58
CA LYS A 11 7.57 10.61 12.24
C LYS A 11 7.64 9.59 13.36
N ILE A 12 7.41 8.33 13.04
CA ILE A 12 7.59 7.23 13.98
C ILE A 12 9.09 7.03 14.15
N HIS A 13 9.63 7.45 15.29
CA HIS A 13 11.01 7.21 15.68
C HIS A 13 11.12 5.83 16.33
N ASP A 14 11.28 4.79 15.51
CA ASP A 14 11.58 3.43 15.97
C ASP A 14 13.01 3.08 15.53
N LYS A 15 13.86 2.70 16.51
CA LYS A 15 15.26 2.34 16.23
C LYS A 15 15.40 1.15 15.28
N GLY A 16 14.47 0.21 15.30
CA GLY A 16 14.45 -0.93 14.38
C GLY A 16 14.17 -0.51 12.95
N ILE A 17 13.21 0.41 12.75
CA ILE A 17 12.89 0.99 11.45
C ILE A 17 14.07 1.80 10.91
N GLU A 18 14.70 2.63 11.74
CA GLU A 18 15.86 3.43 11.34
C GLU A 18 17.06 2.54 10.94
N GLN A 19 17.34 1.49 11.70
CA GLN A 19 18.38 0.51 11.37
C GLN A 19 18.05 -0.29 10.11
N GLY A 20 16.77 -0.60 9.91
CA GLY A 20 16.27 -1.26 8.70
C GLY A 20 16.43 -0.36 7.47
N ALA A 21 16.01 0.90 7.56
CA ALA A 21 16.12 1.89 6.50
C ALA A 21 17.58 2.13 6.07
N ALA A 22 18.52 2.19 7.03
CA ALA A 22 19.94 2.32 6.74
C ALA A 22 20.53 1.14 5.93
N LYS A 23 19.89 -0.02 5.97
CA LYS A 23 20.29 -1.23 5.21
C LYS A 23 19.60 -1.33 3.84
N LEU A 24 18.68 -0.43 3.51
CA LEU A 24 17.96 -0.40 2.24
C LEU A 24 18.84 0.19 1.14
N THR A 25 19.66 -0.65 0.51
CA THR A 25 20.37 -0.26 -0.71
C THR A 25 19.49 -0.56 -1.93
N PRO A 26 19.58 0.22 -3.04
CA PRO A 26 18.81 -0.03 -4.24
C PRO A 26 18.96 -1.46 -4.79
N ALA A 27 20.19 -2.00 -4.76
CA ALA A 27 20.47 -3.36 -5.21
C ALA A 27 19.78 -4.42 -4.33
N ARG A 28 19.75 -4.22 -3.02
CA ARG A 28 19.07 -5.11 -2.08
C ARG A 28 17.56 -5.08 -2.27
N ILE A 29 16.98 -3.89 -2.42
CA ILE A 29 15.57 -3.70 -2.73
C ILE A 29 15.21 -4.45 -4.01
N GLU A 30 15.93 -4.23 -5.09
CA GLU A 30 15.67 -4.88 -6.38
C GLU A 30 15.74 -6.40 -6.27
N THR A 31 16.72 -6.94 -5.57
CA THR A 31 16.90 -8.39 -5.38
C THR A 31 15.71 -9.00 -4.63
N VAL A 32 15.34 -8.41 -3.48
CA VAL A 32 14.24 -8.91 -2.64
C VAL A 32 12.91 -8.83 -3.38
N ILE A 33 12.62 -7.69 -4.01
CA ILE A 33 11.37 -7.52 -4.75
C ILE A 33 11.29 -8.44 -5.96
N ARG A 34 12.37 -8.65 -6.70
CA ARG A 34 12.39 -9.60 -7.82
C ARG A 34 12.13 -11.04 -7.37
N GLN A 35 12.66 -11.45 -6.23
CA GLN A 35 12.37 -12.77 -5.65
C GLN A 35 10.88 -12.87 -5.28
N PHE A 36 10.33 -11.83 -4.65
CA PHE A 36 8.92 -11.75 -4.30
C PHE A 36 8.01 -11.81 -5.54
N LEU A 37 8.31 -11.06 -6.59
CA LEU A 37 7.51 -11.05 -7.83
C LEU A 37 7.49 -12.40 -8.57
N LYS A 38 8.49 -13.26 -8.33
CA LYS A 38 8.62 -14.58 -8.97
C LYS A 38 7.95 -15.70 -8.19
N ASN A 39 7.58 -15.49 -6.93
CA ASN A 39 6.97 -16.52 -6.10
C ASN A 39 5.44 -16.57 -6.31
N GLU A 40 4.79 -17.58 -5.73
CA GLU A 40 3.34 -17.79 -5.81
C GLU A 40 2.54 -16.61 -5.24
N THR A 41 3.03 -15.99 -4.17
CA THR A 41 2.41 -14.82 -3.57
C THR A 41 2.40 -13.64 -4.55
N GLY A 42 3.52 -13.38 -5.23
CA GLY A 42 3.62 -12.36 -6.26
C GLY A 42 2.66 -12.62 -7.43
N ALA A 43 2.57 -13.87 -7.89
CA ALA A 43 1.63 -14.25 -8.96
C ALA A 43 0.17 -14.02 -8.56
N ARG A 44 -0.21 -14.38 -7.33
CA ARG A 44 -1.56 -14.15 -6.78
C ARG A 44 -1.87 -12.67 -6.64
N LEU A 45 -0.95 -11.86 -6.13
CA LEU A 45 -1.14 -10.42 -6.01
C LEU A 45 -1.27 -9.74 -7.37
N LYS A 46 -0.53 -10.20 -8.37
CA LYS A 46 -0.69 -9.75 -9.75
C LYS A 46 -2.10 -10.03 -10.26
N ALA A 47 -2.61 -11.26 -10.06
CA ALA A 47 -3.97 -11.62 -10.43
C ALA A 47 -5.02 -10.72 -9.73
N TYR A 48 -4.83 -10.39 -8.46
CA TYR A 48 -5.71 -9.47 -7.74
C TYR A 48 -5.71 -8.06 -8.33
N LEU A 49 -4.52 -7.54 -8.70
CA LEU A 49 -4.40 -6.23 -9.36
C LEU A 49 -5.11 -6.19 -10.72
N GLU A 50 -5.04 -7.29 -11.48
CA GLU A 50 -5.67 -7.42 -12.81
C GLU A 50 -7.19 -7.65 -12.71
N THR A 51 -7.66 -8.29 -11.64
CA THR A 51 -9.08 -8.57 -11.41
C THR A 51 -9.83 -7.36 -10.85
N CYS A 52 -9.13 -6.43 -10.19
CA CYS A 52 -9.75 -5.28 -9.55
C CYS A 52 -10.36 -4.31 -10.59
N VAL A 53 -11.67 -4.21 -10.61
CA VAL A 53 -12.43 -3.30 -11.50
C VAL A 53 -12.68 -1.92 -10.90
N HIS A 54 -12.10 -1.61 -9.77
CA HIS A 54 -12.24 -0.32 -9.06
C HIS A 54 -13.69 0.06 -8.76
N CYS A 55 -14.54 -0.90 -8.39
CA CYS A 55 -15.97 -0.69 -8.13
C CYS A 55 -16.29 0.18 -6.89
N GLY A 56 -15.32 0.40 -6.00
CA GLY A 56 -15.47 1.26 -4.82
C GLY A 56 -16.03 0.58 -3.56
N LEU A 57 -16.64 -0.62 -3.64
CA LEU A 57 -17.29 -1.28 -2.50
C LEU A 57 -16.35 -1.49 -1.29
N CYS A 58 -15.06 -1.73 -1.52
CA CYS A 58 -14.07 -1.84 -0.45
C CYS A 58 -13.88 -0.53 0.33
N SER A 59 -14.16 0.62 -0.29
CA SER A 59 -14.03 1.94 0.33
C SER A 59 -15.15 2.19 1.32
N GLU A 60 -16.37 1.75 1.01
CA GLU A 60 -17.55 1.88 1.90
C GLU A 60 -17.37 1.12 3.22
N ALA A 61 -16.52 0.09 3.24
CA ALA A 61 -16.20 -0.68 4.43
C ALA A 61 -14.97 -0.15 5.20
N CYS A 62 -14.21 0.75 4.61
CA CYS A 62 -12.93 1.21 5.15
C CYS A 62 -13.11 2.40 6.08
N HIS A 63 -12.84 2.21 7.40
CA HIS A 63 -12.95 3.30 8.36
C HIS A 63 -11.93 4.43 8.12
N PHE A 64 -10.74 4.15 7.57
CA PHE A 64 -9.80 5.22 7.17
C PHE A 64 -10.36 6.09 6.06
N TYR A 65 -11.01 5.50 5.07
CA TYR A 65 -11.68 6.25 4.01
C TYR A 65 -12.82 7.09 4.56
N LEU A 66 -13.69 6.48 5.37
CA LEU A 66 -14.87 7.14 5.94
C LEU A 66 -14.50 8.26 6.94
N SER A 67 -13.43 8.08 7.73
CA SER A 67 -12.99 9.07 8.72
C SER A 67 -12.15 10.22 8.14
N ASN A 68 -11.77 10.13 6.87
CA ASN A 68 -11.04 11.16 6.14
C ASN A 68 -11.90 11.74 5.00
N ASP A 69 -13.16 12.06 5.30
CA ASP A 69 -14.10 12.74 4.40
C ASP A 69 -14.24 12.08 3.01
N ASN A 70 -14.11 10.76 2.96
CA ASN A 70 -14.13 9.98 1.73
C ASN A 70 -13.02 10.36 0.73
N ASP A 71 -11.87 10.80 1.22
CA ASP A 71 -10.72 11.10 0.36
C ASP A 71 -10.27 9.84 -0.40
N PRO A 72 -10.28 9.88 -1.75
CA PRO A 72 -9.93 8.74 -2.60
C PRO A 72 -8.55 8.16 -2.33
N THR A 73 -7.61 8.92 -1.75
CA THR A 73 -6.26 8.45 -1.43
C THR A 73 -6.27 7.38 -0.34
N PHE A 74 -7.26 7.43 0.57
CA PHE A 74 -7.46 6.43 1.63
C PHE A 74 -8.27 5.20 1.19
N ALA A 75 -8.76 5.18 -0.05
CA ALA A 75 -9.49 4.02 -0.56
C ALA A 75 -8.58 2.78 -0.60
N PRO A 76 -9.05 1.60 -0.14
CA PRO A 76 -8.23 0.37 -0.13
C PRO A 76 -7.62 0.03 -1.49
N ALA A 77 -8.41 0.11 -2.56
CA ALA A 77 -7.92 -0.13 -3.91
C ALA A 77 -6.85 0.89 -4.35
N ALA A 78 -6.96 2.16 -3.92
CA ALA A 78 -5.96 3.20 -4.21
C ALA A 78 -4.64 2.91 -3.49
N LYS A 79 -4.68 2.47 -2.22
CA LYS A 79 -3.49 2.09 -1.45
C LYS A 79 -2.73 0.96 -2.12
N VAL A 80 -3.42 -0.10 -2.53
CA VAL A 80 -2.83 -1.23 -3.27
C VAL A 80 -2.22 -0.76 -4.59
N LYS A 81 -2.91 0.10 -5.33
CA LYS A 81 -2.40 0.64 -6.60
C LYS A 81 -1.15 1.48 -6.41
N GLN A 82 -1.13 2.33 -5.38
CA GLN A 82 0.00 3.22 -5.07
C GLN A 82 1.22 2.47 -4.51
N THR A 83 1.05 1.27 -3.99
CA THR A 83 2.12 0.45 -3.40
C THR A 83 2.48 -0.71 -4.31
N LEU A 84 1.77 -1.83 -4.20
CA LEU A 84 2.04 -3.04 -5.00
C LEU A 84 1.87 -2.80 -6.50
N GLY A 85 0.87 -2.03 -6.91
CA GLY A 85 0.65 -1.69 -8.32
C GLY A 85 1.87 -1.04 -8.98
N GLU A 86 2.49 -0.07 -8.30
CA GLU A 86 3.70 0.57 -8.80
C GLU A 86 4.92 -0.39 -8.79
N ILE A 87 5.03 -1.27 -7.80
CA ILE A 87 6.07 -2.31 -7.78
C ILE A 87 5.96 -3.22 -9.02
N PHE A 88 4.76 -3.68 -9.35
CA PHE A 88 4.54 -4.53 -10.52
C PHE A 88 4.78 -3.77 -11.83
N LYS A 89 4.26 -2.55 -11.94
CA LYS A 89 4.44 -1.67 -13.11
C LYS A 89 5.91 -1.43 -13.44
N HIS A 90 6.73 -1.18 -12.42
CA HIS A 90 8.17 -0.94 -12.58
C HIS A 90 9.02 -2.22 -12.50
N LYS A 91 8.39 -3.40 -12.49
CA LYS A 91 9.08 -4.71 -12.42
C LYS A 91 10.09 -4.80 -11.27
N GLY A 92 9.72 -4.21 -10.14
CA GLY A 92 10.53 -4.19 -8.91
C GLY A 92 11.64 -3.15 -8.88
N ARG A 93 11.78 -2.30 -9.89
CA ARG A 93 12.76 -1.21 -9.91
C ARG A 93 12.15 0.03 -9.25
N VAL A 94 12.27 0.09 -7.94
CA VAL A 94 11.74 1.18 -7.11
C VAL A 94 12.83 1.75 -6.22
N SER A 95 12.70 3.02 -5.85
CA SER A 95 13.66 3.72 -5.00
C SER A 95 13.45 3.39 -3.51
N PRO A 96 14.48 3.58 -2.65
CA PRO A 96 14.31 3.51 -1.20
C PRO A 96 13.20 4.43 -0.68
N ALA A 97 13.13 5.67 -1.18
CA ALA A 97 12.10 6.63 -0.80
C ALA A 97 10.68 6.14 -1.16
N PHE A 98 10.54 5.40 -2.27
CA PHE A 98 9.26 4.78 -2.60
C PHE A 98 8.89 3.69 -1.58
N ILE A 99 9.85 2.87 -1.15
CA ILE A 99 9.60 1.82 -0.14
C ILE A 99 9.20 2.45 1.20
N GLU A 100 9.86 3.52 1.62
CA GLU A 100 9.48 4.27 2.84
C GLU A 100 8.04 4.76 2.75
N LYS A 101 7.65 5.37 1.63
CA LYS A 101 6.27 5.81 1.39
C LYS A 101 5.28 4.65 1.38
N ALA A 102 5.61 3.53 0.74
CA ALA A 102 4.76 2.35 0.70
C ALA A 102 4.56 1.75 2.10
N CYS A 103 5.62 1.71 2.92
CA CYS A 103 5.54 1.30 4.32
C CYS A 103 4.66 2.26 5.14
N GLU A 104 4.79 3.56 4.94
CA GLU A 104 3.93 4.55 5.58
C GLU A 104 2.45 4.29 5.28
N ILE A 105 2.08 4.13 4.02
CA ILE A 105 0.71 3.80 3.61
C ILE A 105 0.23 2.50 4.27
N ALA A 106 1.06 1.45 4.26
CA ALA A 106 0.68 0.14 4.78
C ALA A 106 0.48 0.14 6.32
N HIS A 107 1.27 0.92 7.06
CA HIS A 107 1.26 0.89 8.53
C HIS A 107 0.48 2.03 9.18
N THR A 108 0.35 3.18 8.52
CA THR A 108 -0.37 4.35 9.10
C THR A 108 -1.79 4.53 8.57
N GLU A 109 -2.07 4.00 7.39
CA GLU A 109 -3.37 4.15 6.73
C GLU A 109 -4.17 2.84 6.68
N CYS A 110 -3.64 1.76 7.27
CA CYS A 110 -4.29 0.45 7.31
C CYS A 110 -3.97 -0.26 8.62
N ASN A 111 -4.97 -0.83 9.27
CA ASN A 111 -4.80 -1.70 10.45
C ASN A 111 -5.08 -3.17 10.15
N LEU A 112 -5.06 -3.57 8.89
CA LEU A 112 -5.24 -4.95 8.41
C LEU A 112 -6.53 -5.62 8.90
N CYS A 113 -7.61 -4.85 9.12
CA CYS A 113 -8.89 -5.37 9.65
C CYS A 113 -9.67 -6.26 8.66
N ARG A 114 -9.25 -6.32 7.38
CA ARG A 114 -9.81 -7.15 6.29
C ARG A 114 -11.27 -6.88 5.93
N ARG A 115 -11.90 -5.82 6.44
CA ARG A 115 -13.25 -5.42 6.03
C ARG A 115 -13.37 -5.23 4.53
N CYS A 116 -12.39 -4.58 3.91
CA CYS A 116 -12.35 -4.38 2.46
C CYS A 116 -12.34 -5.70 1.66
N ALA A 117 -11.68 -6.74 2.19
CA ALA A 117 -11.68 -8.06 1.57
C ALA A 117 -13.07 -8.74 1.64
N MET A 118 -13.78 -8.56 2.76
CA MET A 118 -15.15 -9.11 2.94
C MET A 118 -16.18 -8.45 2.01
N TYR A 119 -15.96 -7.17 1.68
CA TYR A 119 -16.86 -6.41 0.79
C TYR A 119 -16.49 -6.55 -0.69
N CYS A 120 -15.38 -7.19 -1.00
CA CYS A 120 -14.95 -7.37 -2.39
C CYS A 120 -15.76 -8.48 -3.07
N PRO A 121 -16.56 -8.19 -4.12
CA PRO A 121 -17.36 -9.20 -4.81
C PRO A 121 -16.50 -10.18 -5.62
N PHE A 122 -15.23 -9.85 -5.85
CA PHE A 122 -14.26 -10.69 -6.55
C PHE A 122 -13.35 -11.50 -5.61
N GLY A 123 -13.60 -11.44 -4.31
CA GLY A 123 -12.81 -12.18 -3.32
C GLY A 123 -11.34 -11.71 -3.19
N ILE A 124 -11.04 -10.46 -3.56
CA ILE A 124 -9.69 -9.90 -3.45
C ILE A 124 -9.39 -9.59 -1.99
N ASP A 125 -8.35 -10.19 -1.45
CA ASP A 125 -7.81 -9.84 -0.15
C ASP A 125 -6.95 -8.58 -0.29
N VAL A 126 -7.56 -7.44 -0.02
CA VAL A 126 -6.92 -6.12 -0.18
C VAL A 126 -5.98 -5.79 0.98
N ALA A 127 -6.19 -6.37 2.15
CA ALA A 127 -5.37 -6.18 3.35
C ALA A 127 -4.21 -7.17 3.41
#